data_605ca92c2b1fb57587caa885dd590974
#
_entry.id   605ca92c2b1fb57587caa885dd590974
#
_cell.length_a   1.000
_cell.length_b   1.000
_cell.length_c   1.000
_cell.angle_alpha   90.00
_cell.angle_beta   90.00
_cell.angle_gamma   90.00
#
_symmetry.space_group_name_H-M   'P 1'
#
loop_
_entity.id
_entity.type
_entity.pdbx_description
1 polymer ?
#
loop_
_entity_poly.entity_id
_entity_poly.type
_entity_poly.pdbx_seq_one_letter_code
_entity_poly.pdbx_strand_id
1 'polypeptide(L)'
;KYRTIIVDEAAFVKDLWGAWTESIRPTLTDLKGDAWFFSTPKGKNDFYKLWMRGQSGEPNWMSWKMTTYDNPYIDPAEIDDAKRDLPLIAFNQEYLAEFADNAANPFGLQFIQQCTYPMSNLPPVCFGIDLAKYHDWTVIIGLDKNGNVCYFDRFQKDWRQTIQDIKALPSAPICIDSTGTGDPIAEDVARFRDTEMFRFTATSKQQLMEGLASAIQQRKISFPEGLITDELGNFEYEYTRSGVKYSAPTGLHDDCVCALALAWRKYGVQSHVGTYSIL
;
A
#
# COMPACT_ATOMS: atom_id res chain seq x y z
N LYS A 1 6.93 -41.50 2.05
CA LYS A 1 5.58 -41.99 2.37
C LYS A 1 5.15 -41.38 3.69
N TYR A 2 4.05 -40.63 3.66
CA TYR A 2 3.54 -39.94 4.85
C TYR A 2 2.06 -40.26 5.02
N ARG A 3 1.57 -40.22 6.27
CA ARG A 3 0.13 -40.32 6.56
C ARG A 3 -0.53 -38.96 6.51
N THR A 4 0.16 -37.93 6.98
CA THR A 4 -0.33 -36.56 7.01
C THR A 4 0.80 -35.64 6.63
N ILE A 5 0.53 -34.66 5.80
CA ILE A 5 1.42 -33.54 5.48
C ILE A 5 0.70 -32.24 5.83
N ILE A 6 1.37 -31.36 6.55
CA ILE A 6 0.88 -30.03 6.91
C ILE A 6 1.75 -29.01 6.18
N VAL A 7 1.11 -28.12 5.45
CA VAL A 7 1.76 -26.96 4.79
C VAL A 7 1.23 -25.72 5.47
N ASP A 8 2.06 -25.14 6.31
CA ASP A 8 1.78 -23.86 6.95
C ASP A 8 2.22 -22.72 6.05
N GLU A 9 1.54 -21.56 6.15
CA GLU A 9 1.73 -20.41 5.28
C GLU A 9 1.63 -20.75 3.78
N ALA A 10 0.69 -21.61 3.44
CA ALA A 10 0.55 -22.19 2.11
C ALA A 10 0.38 -21.13 1.00
N ALA A 11 -0.27 -19.99 1.28
CA ALA A 11 -0.42 -18.91 0.32
C ALA A 11 0.90 -18.24 -0.07
N PHE A 12 1.97 -18.44 0.70
CA PHE A 12 3.30 -17.88 0.44
C PHE A 12 4.25 -18.88 -0.22
N VAL A 13 3.83 -20.12 -0.38
CA VAL A 13 4.64 -21.14 -1.06
C VAL A 13 4.70 -20.84 -2.56
N LYS A 14 5.93 -20.70 -3.05
CA LYS A 14 6.18 -20.52 -4.48
C LYS A 14 5.79 -21.78 -5.23
N ASP A 15 4.92 -21.68 -6.24
CA ASP A 15 4.42 -22.80 -7.02
C ASP A 15 3.81 -23.91 -6.15
N LEU A 16 2.86 -23.52 -5.30
CA LEU A 16 2.14 -24.46 -4.44
C LEU A 16 1.41 -25.54 -5.23
N TRP A 17 0.92 -25.20 -6.43
CA TRP A 17 0.22 -26.15 -7.28
C TRP A 17 1.14 -27.25 -7.79
N GLY A 18 2.32 -26.89 -8.28
CA GLY A 18 3.36 -27.86 -8.67
C GLY A 18 3.82 -28.70 -7.48
N ALA A 19 4.10 -28.07 -6.33
CA ALA A 19 4.45 -28.79 -5.10
C ALA A 19 3.35 -29.80 -4.70
N TRP A 20 2.08 -29.41 -4.79
CA TRP A 20 0.97 -30.33 -4.51
C TRP A 20 0.92 -31.50 -5.49
N THR A 21 0.92 -31.22 -6.79
CA THR A 21 0.68 -32.23 -7.82
C THR A 21 1.85 -33.18 -8.03
N GLU A 22 3.08 -32.67 -7.97
CA GLU A 22 4.28 -33.42 -8.33
C GLU A 22 5.02 -34.02 -7.12
N SER A 23 4.83 -33.45 -5.93
CA SER A 23 5.59 -33.87 -4.75
C SER A 23 4.69 -34.37 -3.61
N ILE A 24 3.77 -33.56 -3.11
CA ILE A 24 2.98 -33.86 -1.90
C ILE A 24 2.01 -35.02 -2.18
N ARG A 25 1.15 -34.91 -3.17
CA ARG A 25 0.14 -35.90 -3.48
C ARG A 25 0.74 -37.30 -3.76
N PRO A 26 1.79 -37.48 -4.58
CA PRO A 26 2.39 -38.81 -4.80
C PRO A 26 2.89 -39.47 -3.52
N THR A 27 3.44 -38.69 -2.57
CA THR A 27 3.99 -39.26 -1.31
C THR A 27 2.92 -39.76 -0.35
N LEU A 28 1.67 -39.30 -0.49
CA LEU A 28 0.50 -39.70 0.31
C LEU A 28 -0.19 -40.96 -0.22
N THR A 29 0.01 -41.32 -1.51
CA THR A 29 -0.75 -42.35 -2.23
C THR A 29 -0.67 -43.71 -1.55
N ASP A 30 0.52 -44.16 -1.15
CA ASP A 30 0.75 -45.49 -0.60
C ASP A 30 0.05 -45.74 0.75
N LEU A 31 -0.07 -44.71 1.56
CA LEU A 31 -0.67 -44.78 2.89
C LEU A 31 -2.11 -44.22 2.92
N LYS A 32 -2.65 -43.83 1.77
CA LYS A 32 -3.94 -43.11 1.66
C LYS A 32 -3.99 -41.92 2.63
N GLY A 33 -2.87 -41.20 2.70
CA GLY A 33 -2.69 -40.08 3.62
C GLY A 33 -3.45 -38.83 3.20
N ASP A 34 -3.45 -37.85 4.07
CA ASP A 34 -4.10 -36.54 3.91
C ASP A 34 -3.09 -35.39 3.91
N ALA A 35 -3.51 -34.25 3.38
CA ALA A 35 -2.76 -33.00 3.41
C ALA A 35 -3.62 -31.87 3.95
N TRP A 36 -2.99 -31.01 4.76
CA TRP A 36 -3.59 -29.81 5.34
C TRP A 36 -2.81 -28.59 4.91
N PHE A 37 -3.54 -27.58 4.45
CA PHE A 37 -2.96 -26.33 4.00
C PHE A 37 -3.55 -25.20 4.85
N PHE A 38 -2.69 -24.49 5.58
CA PHE A 38 -3.08 -23.37 6.41
C PHE A 38 -2.42 -22.10 5.90
N SER A 39 -3.15 -21.02 5.84
CA SER A 39 -2.60 -19.70 5.53
C SER A 39 -3.64 -18.60 5.70
N THR A 40 -3.17 -17.37 5.90
CA THR A 40 -3.90 -16.16 5.52
C THR A 40 -4.03 -16.10 4.01
N PRO A 41 -5.16 -15.68 3.44
CA PRO A 41 -5.30 -15.47 2.01
C PRO A 41 -4.28 -14.47 1.44
N LYS A 42 -3.84 -14.69 0.20
CA LYS A 42 -2.94 -13.77 -0.51
C LYS A 42 -3.37 -13.66 -1.97
N GLY A 43 -4.42 -12.86 -2.22
CA GLY A 43 -5.03 -12.79 -3.53
C GLY A 43 -5.56 -14.16 -4.02
N LYS A 44 -5.91 -14.25 -5.29
CA LYS A 44 -6.42 -15.48 -5.93
C LYS A 44 -5.28 -16.32 -6.52
N ASN A 45 -4.36 -16.77 -5.68
CA ASN A 45 -3.19 -17.57 -6.03
C ASN A 45 -3.47 -19.10 -6.01
N ASP A 46 -2.43 -19.94 -5.96
CA ASP A 46 -2.59 -21.40 -5.93
C ASP A 46 -3.26 -21.90 -4.65
N PHE A 47 -3.09 -21.22 -3.52
CA PHE A 47 -3.81 -21.53 -2.28
C PHE A 47 -5.31 -21.29 -2.44
N TYR A 48 -5.71 -20.22 -3.13
CA TYR A 48 -7.12 -19.99 -3.50
C TYR A 48 -7.68 -21.11 -4.36
N LYS A 49 -6.89 -21.62 -5.33
CA LYS A 49 -7.31 -22.77 -6.16
C LYS A 49 -7.58 -24.01 -5.32
N LEU A 50 -6.71 -24.30 -4.34
CA LEU A 50 -6.90 -25.42 -3.41
C LEU A 50 -8.13 -25.20 -2.54
N TRP A 51 -8.32 -23.98 -2.00
CA TRP A 51 -9.50 -23.63 -1.21
C TRP A 51 -10.79 -23.80 -2.01
N MET A 52 -10.83 -23.38 -3.28
CA MET A 52 -11.99 -23.52 -4.15
C MET A 52 -12.38 -24.98 -4.41
N ARG A 53 -11.45 -25.93 -4.37
CA ARG A 53 -11.77 -27.36 -4.52
C ARG A 53 -12.68 -27.84 -3.39
N GLY A 54 -12.42 -27.41 -2.15
CA GLY A 54 -13.30 -27.72 -1.03
C GLY A 54 -14.65 -27.01 -1.13
N GLN A 55 -14.67 -25.75 -1.61
CA GLN A 55 -15.92 -25.00 -1.81
C GLN A 55 -16.78 -25.53 -2.94
N SER A 56 -16.17 -26.07 -3.99
CA SER A 56 -16.89 -26.65 -5.13
C SER A 56 -17.51 -28.04 -4.85
N GLY A 57 -17.28 -28.62 -3.66
CA GLY A 57 -17.75 -29.93 -3.30
C GLY A 57 -17.00 -31.07 -3.99
N GLU A 58 -15.77 -30.84 -4.42
CA GLU A 58 -14.93 -31.90 -5.01
C GLU A 58 -14.73 -33.04 -4.01
N PRO A 59 -14.92 -34.33 -4.38
CA PRO A 59 -14.74 -35.44 -3.47
C PRO A 59 -13.38 -35.46 -2.78
N ASN A 60 -13.37 -35.72 -1.49
CA ASN A 60 -12.18 -35.74 -0.61
C ASN A 60 -11.49 -34.37 -0.41
N TRP A 61 -12.17 -33.29 -0.73
CA TRP A 61 -11.71 -31.94 -0.44
C TRP A 61 -12.68 -31.22 0.50
N MET A 62 -12.10 -30.53 1.47
CA MET A 62 -12.83 -29.63 2.38
C MET A 62 -12.03 -28.36 2.57
N SER A 63 -12.71 -27.23 2.73
CA SER A 63 -12.08 -25.97 3.07
C SER A 63 -12.94 -25.20 4.06
N TRP A 64 -12.29 -24.54 4.99
CA TRP A 64 -12.89 -23.75 6.07
C TRP A 64 -12.32 -22.35 6.03
N LYS A 65 -13.16 -21.38 6.38
CA LYS A 65 -12.77 -20.00 6.62
C LYS A 65 -13.00 -19.70 8.10
N MET A 66 -11.98 -19.19 8.75
CA MET A 66 -12.03 -18.71 10.13
C MET A 66 -11.50 -17.28 10.17
N THR A 67 -12.21 -16.40 10.82
CA THR A 67 -11.79 -15.02 11.05
C THR A 67 -11.11 -14.89 12.39
N THR A 68 -10.41 -13.79 12.62
CA THR A 68 -9.82 -13.50 13.94
C THR A 68 -10.88 -13.36 15.02
N TYR A 69 -12.11 -12.93 14.66
CA TYR A 69 -13.25 -12.87 15.60
C TYR A 69 -13.73 -14.25 16.08
N ASP A 70 -13.44 -15.33 15.33
CA ASP A 70 -13.81 -16.68 15.73
C ASP A 70 -12.85 -17.25 16.82
N ASN A 71 -11.76 -16.54 17.14
CA ASN A 71 -10.83 -16.95 18.17
C ASN A 71 -11.30 -16.41 19.55
N PRO A 72 -11.75 -17.29 20.46
CA PRO A 72 -12.30 -16.87 21.75
C PRO A 72 -11.25 -16.31 22.73
N TYR A 73 -9.96 -16.42 22.40
CA TYR A 73 -8.87 -15.93 23.24
C TYR A 73 -8.38 -14.52 22.87
N ILE A 74 -8.90 -13.94 21.78
CA ILE A 74 -8.55 -12.58 21.36
C ILE A 74 -9.66 -11.63 21.77
N ASP A 75 -9.28 -10.53 22.41
CA ASP A 75 -10.24 -9.47 22.75
C ASP A 75 -10.74 -8.80 21.46
N PRO A 76 -12.06 -8.77 21.20
CA PRO A 76 -12.61 -8.06 20.04
C PRO A 76 -12.18 -6.59 19.93
N ALA A 77 -11.89 -5.93 21.05
CA ALA A 77 -11.41 -4.55 21.05
C ALA A 77 -10.07 -4.39 20.32
N GLU A 78 -9.15 -5.36 20.45
CA GLU A 78 -7.87 -5.36 19.72
C GLU A 78 -8.10 -5.51 18.21
N ILE A 79 -9.10 -6.29 17.80
CA ILE A 79 -9.44 -6.46 16.38
C ILE A 79 -10.06 -5.15 15.84
N ASP A 80 -10.91 -4.49 16.63
CA ASP A 80 -11.52 -3.22 16.25
C ASP A 80 -10.49 -2.08 16.19
N ASP A 81 -9.45 -2.13 17.02
CA ASP A 81 -8.31 -1.20 16.95
C ASP A 81 -7.50 -1.42 15.66
N ALA A 82 -7.16 -2.67 15.34
CA ALA A 82 -6.51 -3.00 14.09
C ALA A 82 -7.32 -2.58 12.86
N LYS A 83 -8.67 -2.69 12.92
CA LYS A 83 -9.57 -2.22 11.86
C LYS A 83 -9.50 -0.72 11.64
N ARG A 84 -9.21 0.06 12.68
CA ARG A 84 -9.04 1.52 12.55
C ARG A 84 -7.68 1.91 11.95
N ASP A 85 -6.67 1.09 12.17
CA ASP A 85 -5.30 1.40 11.77
C ASP A 85 -4.94 0.86 10.38
N LEU A 86 -5.56 -0.24 9.97
CA LEU A 86 -5.26 -0.90 8.71
C LEU A 86 -6.16 -0.44 7.55
N PRO A 87 -5.65 -0.42 6.31
CA PRO A 87 -6.48 -0.34 5.12
C PRO A 87 -7.50 -1.50 5.09
N LEU A 88 -8.72 -1.21 4.64
CA LEU A 88 -9.81 -2.19 4.62
C LEU A 88 -9.42 -3.52 3.95
N ILE A 89 -8.67 -3.46 2.86
CA ILE A 89 -8.20 -4.64 2.12
C ILE A 89 -7.25 -5.48 2.99
N ALA A 90 -6.29 -4.85 3.65
CA ALA A 90 -5.35 -5.53 4.54
C ALA A 90 -6.10 -6.13 5.74
N PHE A 91 -7.03 -5.39 6.33
CA PHE A 91 -7.87 -5.88 7.42
C PHE A 91 -8.72 -7.08 6.99
N ASN A 92 -9.41 -6.97 5.85
CA ASN A 92 -10.23 -8.06 5.33
C ASN A 92 -9.41 -9.33 5.05
N GLN A 93 -8.19 -9.17 4.52
CA GLN A 93 -7.30 -10.28 4.27
C GLN A 93 -6.77 -10.91 5.57
N GLU A 94 -6.16 -10.10 6.45
CA GLU A 94 -5.43 -10.60 7.61
C GLU A 94 -6.35 -11.00 8.77
N TYR A 95 -7.48 -10.30 8.97
CA TYR A 95 -8.38 -10.53 10.10
C TYR A 95 -9.67 -11.26 9.73
N LEU A 96 -10.17 -11.07 8.49
CA LEU A 96 -11.39 -11.70 8.03
C LEU A 96 -11.16 -12.87 7.08
N ALA A 97 -9.91 -13.22 6.77
CA ALA A 97 -9.52 -14.29 5.87
C ALA A 97 -10.25 -14.19 4.51
N GLU A 98 -10.33 -12.98 3.93
CA GLU A 98 -10.97 -12.76 2.63
C GLU A 98 -9.94 -12.79 1.50
N PHE A 99 -10.29 -13.50 0.42
CA PHE A 99 -9.50 -13.48 -0.80
C PHE A 99 -9.80 -12.21 -1.59
N ALA A 100 -8.85 -11.29 -1.65
CA ALA A 100 -8.96 -10.10 -2.48
C ALA A 100 -8.81 -10.45 -3.97
N ASP A 101 -9.43 -9.66 -4.86
CA ASP A 101 -9.18 -9.75 -6.30
C ASP A 101 -7.75 -9.31 -6.63
N ASN A 102 -7.14 -9.91 -7.66
CA ASN A 102 -5.73 -9.68 -8.01
C ASN A 102 -5.44 -8.28 -8.55
N ALA A 103 -6.44 -7.57 -9.01
CA ALA A 103 -6.34 -6.18 -9.44
C ALA A 103 -7.48 -5.39 -8.78
N ALA A 104 -7.18 -4.74 -7.67
CA ALA A 104 -8.12 -3.88 -6.97
C ALA A 104 -7.47 -2.54 -6.69
N ASN A 105 -8.26 -1.48 -6.74
CA ASN A 105 -7.82 -0.17 -6.33
C ASN A 105 -7.63 -0.15 -4.80
N PRO A 106 -6.41 0.13 -4.28
CA PRO A 106 -6.13 0.05 -2.85
C PRO A 106 -6.84 1.14 -2.04
N PHE A 107 -7.20 2.24 -2.68
CA PHE A 107 -7.82 3.40 -2.02
C PHE A 107 -9.33 3.26 -1.93
N GLY A 108 -9.96 2.57 -2.89
CA GLY A 108 -11.41 2.45 -3.04
C GLY A 108 -12.06 3.69 -3.68
N LEU A 109 -12.65 3.53 -4.87
CA LEU A 109 -13.21 4.63 -5.66
C LEU A 109 -14.20 5.49 -4.88
N GLN A 110 -15.02 4.89 -4.05
CA GLN A 110 -15.98 5.59 -3.19
C GLN A 110 -15.31 6.52 -2.16
N PHE A 111 -14.18 6.12 -1.61
CA PHE A 111 -13.43 6.93 -0.63
C PHE A 111 -12.67 8.06 -1.34
N ILE A 112 -12.12 7.80 -2.53
CA ILE A 112 -11.51 8.85 -3.36
C ILE A 112 -12.53 9.97 -3.61
N GLN A 113 -13.76 9.62 -4.04
CA GLN A 113 -14.83 10.59 -4.26
C GLN A 113 -15.19 11.37 -2.98
N GLN A 114 -15.24 10.71 -1.84
CA GLN A 114 -15.53 11.35 -0.54
C GLN A 114 -14.41 12.26 -0.03
N CYS A 115 -13.19 12.11 -0.54
CA CYS A 115 -12.03 12.95 -0.24
C CYS A 115 -11.78 14.02 -1.30
N THR A 116 -12.60 14.09 -2.35
CA THR A 116 -12.44 15.06 -3.44
C THR A 116 -13.11 16.39 -3.08
N TYR A 117 -12.30 17.42 -2.87
CA TYR A 117 -12.71 18.77 -2.51
C TYR A 117 -11.83 19.79 -3.23
N PRO A 118 -12.27 21.05 -3.40
CA PRO A 118 -11.41 22.10 -3.92
C PRO A 118 -10.12 22.22 -3.12
N MET A 119 -9.04 22.60 -3.81
CA MET A 119 -7.74 22.81 -3.17
C MET A 119 -7.84 23.85 -2.04
N SER A 120 -7.22 23.55 -0.90
CA SER A 120 -7.22 24.45 0.26
C SER A 120 -6.43 25.73 0.00
N ASN A 121 -6.89 26.85 0.56
CA ASN A 121 -6.18 28.13 0.52
C ASN A 121 -5.29 28.37 1.77
N LEU A 122 -5.19 27.39 2.67
CA LEU A 122 -4.32 27.49 3.84
C LEU A 122 -2.85 27.26 3.46
N PRO A 123 -1.89 27.82 4.22
CA PRO A 123 -0.48 27.60 3.92
C PRO A 123 -0.09 26.13 4.14
N PRO A 124 0.86 25.63 3.34
CA PRO A 124 1.39 24.28 3.51
C PRO A 124 2.18 24.14 4.80
N VAL A 125 2.01 23.02 5.48
CA VAL A 125 2.82 22.62 6.65
C VAL A 125 3.87 21.58 6.28
N CYS A 126 3.70 20.87 5.17
CA CYS A 126 4.71 19.95 4.62
C CYS A 126 4.53 19.77 3.13
N PHE A 127 5.55 19.19 2.48
CA PHE A 127 5.52 18.82 1.08
C PHE A 127 5.94 17.37 0.88
N GLY A 128 5.35 16.70 -0.11
CA GLY A 128 5.81 15.48 -0.73
C GLY A 128 6.25 15.75 -2.16
N ILE A 129 7.42 15.23 -2.54
CA ILE A 129 7.99 15.45 -3.86
C ILE A 129 8.38 14.12 -4.47
N ASP A 130 7.78 13.80 -5.59
CA ASP A 130 8.19 12.71 -6.46
C ASP A 130 9.04 13.27 -7.61
N LEU A 131 10.28 12.78 -7.71
CA LEU A 131 11.26 13.29 -8.68
C LEU A 131 11.32 12.40 -9.91
N ALA A 132 11.04 12.97 -11.06
CA ALA A 132 11.16 12.27 -12.33
C ALA A 132 12.44 12.58 -13.09
N LYS A 133 12.90 11.61 -13.88
CA LYS A 133 14.01 11.73 -14.82
C LYS A 133 13.51 11.56 -16.25
N TYR A 134 13.76 12.54 -17.11
CA TYR A 134 13.64 12.55 -18.58
C TYR A 134 12.25 12.30 -19.22
N HIS A 135 11.42 11.39 -18.72
CA HIS A 135 10.14 11.02 -19.38
C HIS A 135 8.95 10.99 -18.42
N ASP A 136 9.16 10.99 -17.12
CA ASP A 136 8.13 11.05 -16.09
C ASP A 136 7.95 12.49 -15.58
N TRP A 137 7.01 12.70 -14.69
CA TRP A 137 6.68 14.02 -14.19
C TRP A 137 7.24 14.22 -12.78
N THR A 138 7.93 15.32 -12.55
CA THR A 138 8.16 15.78 -11.18
C THR A 138 6.85 16.34 -10.64
N VAL A 139 6.42 15.84 -9.49
CA VAL A 139 5.20 16.26 -8.82
C VAL A 139 5.52 16.76 -7.42
N ILE A 140 4.97 17.94 -7.09
CA ILE A 140 5.07 18.56 -5.77
C ILE A 140 3.67 18.71 -5.20
N ILE A 141 3.42 18.13 -4.03
CA ILE A 141 2.16 18.26 -3.30
C ILE A 141 2.42 18.81 -1.92
N GLY A 142 1.72 19.90 -1.56
CA GLY A 142 1.73 20.45 -0.22
C GLY A 142 0.43 20.17 0.52
N LEU A 143 0.53 19.84 1.81
CA LEU A 143 -0.61 19.65 2.70
C LEU A 143 -0.68 20.79 3.72
N ASP A 144 -1.90 21.25 4.00
CA ASP A 144 -2.19 22.20 5.07
C ASP A 144 -2.27 21.51 6.45
N LYS A 145 -2.47 22.28 7.50
CA LYS A 145 -2.58 21.80 8.89
C LYS A 145 -3.74 20.82 9.15
N ASN A 146 -4.68 20.71 8.24
CA ASN A 146 -5.85 19.83 8.33
C ASN A 146 -5.67 18.56 7.45
N GLY A 147 -4.54 18.40 6.77
CA GLY A 147 -4.29 17.30 5.86
C GLY A 147 -4.87 17.50 4.45
N ASN A 148 -5.31 18.72 4.10
CA ASN A 148 -5.87 19.00 2.78
C ASN A 148 -4.77 19.46 1.81
N VAL A 149 -4.86 19.04 0.55
CA VAL A 149 -3.96 19.54 -0.49
C VAL A 149 -4.18 21.03 -0.69
N CYS A 150 -3.11 21.81 -0.49
CA CYS A 150 -3.09 23.27 -0.62
C CYS A 150 -2.06 23.77 -1.63
N TYR A 151 -1.24 22.88 -2.15
CA TYR A 151 -0.28 23.16 -3.21
C TYR A 151 -0.18 21.92 -4.12
N PHE A 152 -0.20 22.16 -5.43
CA PHE A 152 0.00 21.13 -6.44
C PHE A 152 0.73 21.72 -7.64
N ASP A 153 1.85 21.10 -8.03
CA ASP A 153 2.58 21.39 -9.25
C ASP A 153 3.07 20.10 -9.90
N ARG A 154 2.97 20.01 -11.22
CA ARG A 154 3.40 18.88 -12.04
C ARG A 154 4.09 19.37 -13.29
N PHE A 155 5.36 19.03 -13.45
CA PHE A 155 6.16 19.57 -14.53
C PHE A 155 7.26 18.60 -14.98
N GLN A 156 7.81 18.88 -16.17
CA GLN A 156 9.03 18.28 -16.70
C GLN A 156 10.05 19.40 -16.93
N LYS A 157 11.06 19.47 -16.07
CA LYS A 157 12.11 20.47 -16.12
C LYS A 157 13.47 19.83 -15.88
N ASP A 158 14.54 20.51 -16.27
CA ASP A 158 15.88 20.07 -15.89
C ASP A 158 16.12 20.23 -14.37
N TRP A 159 17.14 19.53 -13.87
CA TRP A 159 17.44 19.46 -12.45
C TRP A 159 17.75 20.81 -11.79
N ARG A 160 18.35 21.73 -12.52
CA ARG A 160 18.67 23.06 -11.99
C ARG A 160 17.40 23.86 -11.77
N GLN A 161 16.49 23.81 -12.71
CA GLN A 161 15.18 24.44 -12.62
C GLN A 161 14.35 23.80 -11.52
N THR A 162 14.32 22.47 -11.45
CA THR A 162 13.62 21.73 -10.39
C THR A 162 14.12 22.13 -8.99
N ILE A 163 15.43 22.21 -8.78
CA ILE A 163 16.01 22.66 -7.50
C ILE A 163 15.63 24.12 -7.20
N GLN A 164 15.58 24.99 -8.19
CA GLN A 164 15.16 26.39 -8.02
C GLN A 164 13.69 26.49 -7.64
N ASP A 165 12.82 25.72 -8.28
CA ASP A 165 11.40 25.66 -7.94
C ASP A 165 11.19 25.14 -6.51
N ILE A 166 11.90 24.09 -6.09
CA ILE A 166 11.86 23.60 -4.71
C ILE A 166 12.37 24.66 -3.72
N LYS A 167 13.39 25.45 -4.09
CA LYS A 167 13.88 26.55 -3.26
C LYS A 167 12.85 27.67 -3.09
N ALA A 168 12.03 27.91 -4.10
CA ALA A 168 11.01 28.95 -4.09
C ALA A 168 9.74 28.57 -3.31
N LEU A 169 9.55 27.29 -2.97
CA LEU A 169 8.40 26.83 -2.18
C LEU A 169 8.33 27.55 -0.82
N PRO A 170 7.14 27.75 -0.26
CA PRO A 170 6.95 28.20 1.13
C PRO A 170 7.79 27.37 2.10
N SER A 171 8.21 27.99 3.21
CA SER A 171 9.05 27.30 4.19
C SER A 171 8.25 26.23 4.93
N ALA A 172 8.48 24.99 4.59
CA ALA A 172 7.91 23.80 5.25
C ALA A 172 8.84 22.59 5.02
N PRO A 173 8.84 21.59 5.91
CA PRO A 173 9.58 20.34 5.73
C PRO A 173 9.12 19.56 4.49
N ILE A 174 10.04 18.77 3.92
CA ILE A 174 9.83 18.02 2.70
C ILE A 174 10.09 16.54 2.95
N CYS A 175 9.28 15.66 2.34
CA CYS A 175 9.63 14.26 2.08
C CYS A 175 9.81 14.10 0.57
N ILE A 176 10.99 13.66 0.13
CA ILE A 176 11.36 13.61 -1.28
C ILE A 176 11.82 12.22 -1.68
N ASP A 177 11.42 11.76 -2.88
CA ASP A 177 11.97 10.53 -3.44
C ASP A 177 13.48 10.68 -3.70
N SER A 178 14.26 9.78 -3.11
CA SER A 178 15.71 9.68 -3.27
C SER A 178 16.11 8.38 -3.95
N THR A 179 15.24 7.76 -4.75
CA THR A 179 15.51 6.48 -5.39
C THR A 179 16.39 6.67 -6.63
N GLY A 180 17.54 5.99 -6.65
CA GLY A 180 18.42 5.95 -7.81
C GLY A 180 19.01 7.30 -8.18
N THR A 181 18.54 7.91 -9.27
CA THR A 181 19.09 9.19 -9.78
C THR A 181 18.52 10.41 -9.06
N GLY A 182 17.54 10.24 -8.20
CA GLY A 182 17.03 11.27 -7.29
C GLY A 182 17.96 11.58 -6.12
N ASP A 183 18.84 10.64 -5.75
CA ASP A 183 19.77 10.80 -4.60
C ASP A 183 20.55 12.13 -4.61
N PRO A 184 21.28 12.52 -5.70
CA PRO A 184 22.06 13.76 -5.68
C PRO A 184 21.22 15.03 -5.56
N ILE A 185 19.97 14.98 -6.06
CA ILE A 185 19.07 16.13 -6.02
C ILE A 185 18.44 16.25 -4.64
N ALA A 186 18.02 15.14 -4.05
CA ALA A 186 17.54 15.09 -2.69
C ALA A 186 18.62 15.57 -1.70
N GLU A 187 19.89 15.17 -1.91
CA GLU A 187 21.04 15.68 -1.14
C GLU A 187 21.22 17.20 -1.30
N ASP A 188 21.12 17.72 -2.52
CA ASP A 188 21.20 19.16 -2.75
C ASP A 188 20.06 19.92 -2.09
N VAL A 189 18.83 19.38 -2.15
CA VAL A 189 17.67 19.95 -1.46
C VAL A 189 17.85 19.92 0.07
N ALA A 190 18.38 18.84 0.62
CA ALA A 190 18.61 18.68 2.06
C ALA A 190 19.62 19.69 2.64
N ARG A 191 20.47 20.32 1.80
CA ARG A 191 21.40 21.36 2.24
C ARG A 191 20.73 22.69 2.62
N PHE A 192 19.51 22.93 2.14
CA PHE A 192 18.81 24.20 2.37
C PHE A 192 17.37 24.05 2.89
N ARG A 193 16.87 22.82 3.00
CA ARG A 193 15.53 22.49 3.51
C ARG A 193 15.59 21.36 4.53
N ASP A 194 14.67 21.36 5.50
CA ASP A 194 14.38 20.17 6.31
C ASP A 194 13.77 19.10 5.41
N THR A 195 14.59 18.10 5.07
CA THR A 195 14.27 17.12 4.04
C THR A 195 14.44 15.70 4.58
N GLU A 196 13.36 14.92 4.51
CA GLU A 196 13.38 13.49 4.66
C GLU A 196 13.58 12.85 3.28
N MET A 197 14.71 12.20 3.09
CA MET A 197 14.99 11.43 1.86
C MET A 197 14.35 10.05 1.95
N PHE A 198 13.37 9.80 1.11
CA PHE A 198 12.65 8.53 1.09
C PHE A 198 13.11 7.66 -0.07
N ARG A 199 13.54 6.43 0.23
CA ARG A 199 13.97 5.47 -0.78
C ARG A 199 12.86 4.44 -1.03
N PHE A 200 12.37 4.36 -2.27
CA PHE A 200 11.43 3.35 -2.68
C PHE A 200 12.09 1.98 -2.80
N THR A 201 11.60 1.03 -2.02
CA THR A 201 11.79 -0.41 -2.14
C THR A 201 10.40 -1.06 -2.21
N ALA A 202 10.31 -2.34 -2.51
CA ALA A 202 9.00 -3.02 -2.48
C ALA A 202 8.29 -2.86 -1.13
N THR A 203 9.00 -3.06 -0.02
CA THR A 203 8.46 -2.94 1.35
C THR A 203 8.12 -1.49 1.70
N SER A 204 9.01 -0.51 1.43
CA SER A 204 8.74 0.88 1.80
C SER A 204 7.62 1.48 0.94
N LYS A 205 7.51 1.11 -0.36
CA LYS A 205 6.39 1.53 -1.22
C LYS A 205 5.07 0.96 -0.71
N GLN A 206 5.05 -0.31 -0.32
CA GLN A 206 3.87 -0.94 0.27
C GLN A 206 3.40 -0.18 1.52
N GLN A 207 4.28 0.03 2.50
CA GLN A 207 3.95 0.76 3.73
C GLN A 207 3.46 2.19 3.46
N LEU A 208 4.10 2.87 2.52
CA LEU A 208 3.72 4.23 2.12
C LEU A 208 2.31 4.26 1.53
N MET A 209 1.99 3.34 0.61
CA MET A 209 0.67 3.25 -0.03
C MET A 209 -0.42 2.81 0.94
N GLU A 210 -0.13 1.89 1.85
CA GLU A 210 -1.05 1.48 2.93
C GLU A 210 -1.37 2.66 3.86
N GLY A 211 -0.38 3.48 4.21
CA GLY A 211 -0.59 4.70 5.00
C GLY A 211 -1.50 5.70 4.29
N LEU A 212 -1.30 5.94 2.98
CA LEU A 212 -2.18 6.79 2.19
C LEU A 212 -3.59 6.21 2.05
N ALA A 213 -3.71 4.90 1.80
CA ALA A 213 -5.00 4.22 1.69
C ALA A 213 -5.82 4.35 2.99
N SER A 214 -5.18 4.13 4.14
CA SER A 214 -5.79 4.33 5.45
C SER A 214 -6.29 5.77 5.62
N ALA A 215 -5.48 6.77 5.24
CA ALA A 215 -5.85 8.18 5.33
C ALA A 215 -7.08 8.53 4.48
N ILE A 216 -7.13 8.01 3.24
CA ILE A 216 -8.25 8.23 2.31
C ILE A 216 -9.51 7.53 2.84
N GLN A 217 -9.41 6.29 3.28
CA GLN A 217 -10.55 5.53 3.81
C GLN A 217 -11.10 6.13 5.11
N GLN A 218 -10.25 6.73 5.92
CA GLN A 218 -10.63 7.45 7.15
C GLN A 218 -11.01 8.92 6.90
N ARG A 219 -10.95 9.41 5.65
CA ARG A 219 -11.25 10.81 5.26
C ARG A 219 -10.41 11.83 6.02
N LYS A 220 -9.16 11.49 6.29
CA LYS A 220 -8.20 12.37 6.98
C LYS A 220 -7.43 13.28 6.02
N ILE A 221 -7.57 13.06 4.72
CA ILE A 221 -6.92 13.79 3.64
C ILE A 221 -7.96 14.26 2.62
N SER A 222 -7.77 15.40 1.99
CA SER A 222 -8.55 15.79 0.84
C SER A 222 -7.68 16.36 -0.28
N PHE A 223 -8.16 16.23 -1.50
CA PHE A 223 -7.44 16.62 -2.72
C PHE A 223 -8.39 17.11 -3.80
N PRO A 224 -7.93 17.97 -4.73
CA PRO A 224 -8.75 18.47 -5.83
C PRO A 224 -9.03 17.38 -6.87
N GLU A 225 -10.15 17.53 -7.56
CA GLU A 225 -10.49 16.74 -8.76
C GLU A 225 -9.47 16.99 -9.87
N GLY A 226 -9.20 15.98 -10.70
CA GLY A 226 -8.29 16.04 -11.85
C GLY A 226 -7.17 15.01 -11.73
N LEU A 227 -5.93 15.38 -12.07
CA LEU A 227 -4.80 14.43 -12.17
C LEU A 227 -4.60 13.56 -10.92
N ILE A 228 -4.78 14.11 -9.73
CA ILE A 228 -4.63 13.35 -8.49
C ILE A 228 -5.71 12.28 -8.39
N THR A 229 -6.98 12.64 -8.62
CA THR A 229 -8.09 11.67 -8.57
C THR A 229 -8.03 10.65 -9.70
N ASP A 230 -7.55 11.07 -10.89
CA ASP A 230 -7.40 10.17 -12.04
C ASP A 230 -6.33 9.10 -11.77
N GLU A 231 -5.16 9.50 -11.26
CA GLU A 231 -4.10 8.55 -10.92
C GLU A 231 -4.49 7.66 -9.74
N LEU A 232 -5.11 8.22 -8.68
CA LEU A 232 -5.65 7.42 -7.57
C LEU A 232 -6.68 6.40 -8.05
N GLY A 233 -7.58 6.81 -8.98
CA GLY A 233 -8.63 5.93 -9.51
C GLY A 233 -8.11 4.78 -10.36
N ASN A 234 -7.01 5.00 -11.06
CA ASN A 234 -6.38 3.99 -11.91
C ASN A 234 -5.26 3.20 -11.21
N PHE A 235 -4.93 3.54 -9.97
CA PHE A 235 -3.86 2.87 -9.24
C PHE A 235 -4.28 1.46 -8.81
N GLU A 236 -3.39 0.51 -8.98
CA GLU A 236 -3.65 -0.90 -8.72
C GLU A 236 -2.62 -1.50 -7.76
N TYR A 237 -3.03 -2.54 -7.06
CA TYR A 237 -2.09 -3.43 -6.40
C TYR A 237 -2.23 -4.83 -6.98
N GLU A 238 -1.12 -5.53 -7.06
CA GLU A 238 -1.04 -6.89 -7.56
C GLU A 238 -0.26 -7.75 -6.56
N TYR A 239 -0.83 -8.91 -6.22
CA TYR A 239 -0.10 -9.90 -5.44
C TYR A 239 0.93 -10.60 -6.32
N THR A 240 2.18 -10.42 -5.98
CA THR A 240 3.30 -11.10 -6.63
C THR A 240 3.87 -12.19 -5.74
N ARG A 241 4.73 -13.04 -6.29
CA ARG A 241 5.41 -14.09 -5.51
C ARG A 241 6.29 -13.53 -4.37
N SER A 242 6.73 -12.29 -4.46
CA SER A 242 7.63 -11.64 -3.50
C SER A 242 6.95 -10.62 -2.60
N GLY A 243 5.63 -10.41 -2.72
CA GLY A 243 4.90 -9.41 -1.94
C GLY A 243 3.79 -8.74 -2.76
N VAL A 244 3.36 -7.58 -2.31
CA VAL A 244 2.39 -6.75 -3.02
C VAL A 244 3.13 -5.71 -3.85
N LYS A 245 2.80 -5.61 -5.12
CA LYS A 245 3.29 -4.56 -6.02
C LYS A 245 2.20 -3.49 -6.14
N TYR A 246 2.57 -2.26 -5.87
CA TYR A 246 1.74 -1.07 -6.03
C TYR A 246 2.23 -0.25 -7.22
N SER A 247 1.40 -0.05 -8.23
CA SER A 247 1.76 0.73 -9.42
C SER A 247 0.52 1.15 -10.22
N ALA A 248 0.68 2.16 -11.08
CA ALA A 248 -0.27 2.36 -12.16
C ALA A 248 -0.17 1.23 -13.20
N PRO A 249 -1.24 0.92 -13.93
CA PRO A 249 -1.21 0.06 -15.10
C PRO A 249 -0.21 0.55 -16.16
N THR A 250 0.26 -0.36 -17.01
CA THR A 250 1.22 -0.02 -18.09
C THR A 250 0.67 1.12 -18.97
N GLY A 251 1.46 2.19 -19.10
CA GLY A 251 1.11 3.37 -19.91
C GLY A 251 0.37 4.48 -19.14
N LEU A 252 0.12 4.27 -17.85
CA LEU A 252 -0.39 5.30 -16.93
C LEU A 252 0.70 5.72 -15.94
N HIS A 253 0.49 6.86 -15.30
CA HIS A 253 1.40 7.46 -14.31
C HIS A 253 0.92 7.24 -12.88
N ASP A 254 1.86 7.21 -11.92
CA ASP A 254 1.60 7.16 -10.48
C ASP A 254 2.34 8.27 -9.71
N ASP A 255 2.87 9.27 -10.41
CA ASP A 255 3.69 10.34 -9.84
C ASP A 255 2.91 11.18 -8.80
N CYS A 256 1.62 11.51 -9.10
CA CYS A 256 0.77 12.23 -8.15
C CYS A 256 0.44 11.39 -6.91
N VAL A 257 0.23 10.09 -7.09
CA VAL A 257 -0.02 9.17 -5.96
C VAL A 257 1.20 9.06 -5.07
N CYS A 258 2.40 8.92 -5.66
CA CYS A 258 3.66 8.86 -4.93
C CYS A 258 3.93 10.17 -4.16
N ALA A 259 3.81 11.33 -4.82
CA ALA A 259 3.99 12.63 -4.17
C ALA A 259 2.98 12.87 -3.05
N LEU A 260 1.71 12.49 -3.23
CA LEU A 260 0.66 12.59 -2.20
C LEU A 260 0.97 11.70 -0.99
N ALA A 261 1.44 10.48 -1.24
CA ALA A 261 1.81 9.54 -0.20
C ALA A 261 3.03 10.03 0.61
N LEU A 262 4.03 10.61 -0.06
CA LEU A 262 5.19 11.23 0.59
C LEU A 262 4.78 12.46 1.44
N ALA A 263 3.86 13.30 0.93
CA ALA A 263 3.31 14.42 1.68
C ALA A 263 2.57 13.95 2.93
N TRP A 264 1.72 12.93 2.80
CA TRP A 264 0.99 12.35 3.92
C TRP A 264 1.91 11.74 4.98
N ARG A 265 2.95 11.05 4.57
CA ARG A 265 3.98 10.53 5.47
C ARG A 265 4.61 11.65 6.30
N LYS A 266 5.04 12.75 5.64
CA LYS A 266 5.65 13.88 6.34
C LYS A 266 4.69 14.59 7.28
N TYR A 267 3.41 14.69 6.88
CA TYR A 267 2.34 15.24 7.71
C TYR A 267 2.15 14.44 9.01
N GLY A 268 2.14 13.11 8.93
CA GLY A 268 1.97 12.21 10.09
C GLY A 268 3.07 12.36 11.13
N VAL A 269 4.32 12.52 10.70
CA VAL A 269 5.46 12.73 11.60
C VAL A 269 5.32 14.05 12.39
N GLN A 270 4.79 15.11 11.77
CA GLN A 270 4.63 16.41 12.42
C GLN A 270 3.47 16.45 13.41
N SER A 271 2.35 15.78 13.11
CA SER A 271 1.20 15.75 14.00
C SER A 271 1.49 15.03 15.34
N HIS A 272 2.46 14.13 15.37
CA HIS A 272 2.88 13.42 16.59
C HIS A 272 3.88 14.25 17.44
N VAL A 273 4.66 15.13 16.85
CA VAL A 273 5.60 16.01 17.59
C VAL A 273 4.88 17.12 18.36
N GLY A 274 3.68 17.52 17.93
CA GLY A 274 2.88 18.56 18.60
C GLY A 274 2.16 18.11 19.89
N THR A 275 2.18 16.84 20.25
CA THR A 275 1.43 16.30 21.41
C THR A 275 2.25 16.16 22.69
N TYR A 276 3.55 16.47 22.66
CA TYR A 276 4.41 16.48 23.83
C TYR A 276 4.78 17.92 24.24
N SER A 277 3.82 18.74 24.56
CA SER A 277 4.07 19.94 25.37
C SER A 277 3.54 19.70 26.79
N ILE A 278 4.47 19.25 27.62
CA ILE A 278 4.69 19.53 29.04
C ILE A 278 3.41 19.80 29.87
N LEU A 279 3.06 18.83 30.68
CA LEU A 279 2.50 19.06 32.01
C LEU A 279 3.62 19.11 33.02
#